data_0b4ab1939586555d04d71408fba913f2
#
_entry.id   0b4ab1939586555d04d71408fba913f2
#
_cell.length_a   1.000
_cell.length_b   1.000
_cell.length_c   1.000
_cell.angle_alpha   90.00
_cell.angle_beta   90.00
_cell.angle_gamma   90.00
#
_symmetry.space_group_name_H-M   'P 1'
#
loop_
_entity.id
_entity.type
_entity.pdbx_description
1 polymer ?
#
loop_
_entity_poly.entity_id
_entity_poly.type
_entity_poly.pdbx_seq_one_letter_code
_entity_poly.pdbx_strand_id
1 'polypeptide(L)'
;MSNSFVLKNVKLGDGAVSDIQVEDDKIVAIGSGLNAGESIDCTGLVALPGFVDLHTHLREPGFEQSETVLTGTQAAAMGGFTAVHAMANTSPVADTAGVVEQVAALGREAGYADVYPIGAVTVGLEGKQLAELGAMANSKAQVRVFSDDGKCVHDPVLMRRALEYVKAFGGVIAQHAQEPRLTEGAQMNEGAVSAELGLTGWPAVAEESIIARDVLLAEHVGSRVHICHLSTAGSVEIVRWAKARGIQVTAEVTPHHLLLTDELVRSYDAVYKVNPPLRTAADVVALREALVDGTIDIIATDHAPHPIESKDCEWSAAAFGMLGLETAASIAQDVLIDSGKSSWSRLAEVLSVNPAKIGSDVEQGQGLVVGAFANIALIDPTVKRKVVADSASKSKNSPYVGLELPGKVVHTIYRGYFTVRDGELAKSGRN
;
A
#
# COMPACT_ATOMS: atom_id res chain seq x y z
N MET A 1 8.86 22.69 -24.72
CA MET A 1 7.46 23.14 -24.88
C MET A 1 6.78 22.84 -23.56
N SER A 2 5.96 23.75 -23.01
CA SER A 2 5.19 23.46 -21.80
C SER A 2 4.23 22.32 -22.09
N ASN A 3 4.12 21.36 -21.17
CA ASN A 3 3.14 20.29 -21.25
C ASN A 3 1.77 20.88 -20.86
N SER A 4 0.79 20.85 -21.75
CA SER A 4 -0.54 21.42 -21.51
C SER A 4 -1.60 20.56 -22.15
N PHE A 5 -2.60 20.13 -21.36
CA PHE A 5 -3.74 19.34 -21.83
C PHE A 5 -4.97 19.57 -20.96
N VAL A 6 -6.12 19.14 -21.47
CA VAL A 6 -7.40 19.15 -20.75
C VAL A 6 -8.01 17.75 -20.76
N LEU A 7 -8.34 17.25 -19.57
CA LEU A 7 -9.20 16.08 -19.39
C LEU A 7 -10.65 16.57 -19.45
N LYS A 8 -11.41 16.13 -20.48
CA LYS A 8 -12.76 16.61 -20.75
C LYS A 8 -13.82 15.69 -20.17
N ASN A 9 -14.89 16.27 -19.63
CA ASN A 9 -16.09 15.55 -19.20
C ASN A 9 -15.84 14.46 -18.15
N VAL A 10 -14.83 14.62 -17.31
CA VAL A 10 -14.48 13.64 -16.29
C VAL A 10 -15.41 13.73 -15.08
N LYS A 11 -15.82 12.60 -14.51
CA LYS A 11 -16.58 12.54 -13.27
C LYS A 11 -15.62 12.63 -12.07
N LEU A 12 -15.81 13.61 -11.20
CA LEU A 12 -15.05 13.74 -9.96
C LEU A 12 -15.55 12.78 -8.87
N GLY A 13 -14.78 12.57 -7.82
CA GLY A 13 -15.14 11.69 -6.71
C GLY A 13 -16.44 12.04 -5.98
N ASP A 14 -16.88 13.30 -6.02
CA ASP A 14 -18.17 13.76 -5.49
C ASP A 14 -19.34 13.57 -6.46
N GLY A 15 -19.07 13.09 -7.67
CA GLY A 15 -20.05 12.83 -8.73
C GLY A 15 -20.26 14.00 -9.71
N ALA A 16 -19.66 15.17 -9.49
CA ALA A 16 -19.74 16.28 -10.43
C ALA A 16 -18.97 15.94 -11.72
N VAL A 17 -19.50 16.40 -12.88
CA VAL A 17 -18.78 16.30 -14.17
C VAL A 17 -18.11 17.61 -14.47
N SER A 18 -16.82 17.57 -14.78
CA SER A 18 -16.00 18.75 -14.99
C SER A 18 -14.88 18.48 -16.00
N ASP A 19 -14.25 19.55 -16.49
CA ASP A 19 -12.96 19.47 -17.18
C ASP A 19 -11.83 19.77 -16.17
N ILE A 20 -10.67 19.15 -16.35
CA ILE A 20 -9.45 19.43 -15.56
C ILE A 20 -8.37 19.85 -16.54
N GLN A 21 -7.86 21.07 -16.39
CA GLN A 21 -6.72 21.57 -17.15
C GLN A 21 -5.43 21.40 -16.36
N VAL A 22 -4.45 20.84 -17.03
CA VAL A 22 -3.10 20.64 -16.51
C VAL A 22 -2.11 21.46 -17.34
N GLU A 23 -1.23 22.17 -16.66
CA GLU A 23 -0.08 22.85 -17.27
C GLU A 23 1.18 22.47 -16.47
N ASP A 24 2.18 21.98 -17.19
CA ASP A 24 3.41 21.42 -16.63
C ASP A 24 3.07 20.36 -15.56
N ASP A 25 3.38 20.61 -14.30
CA ASP A 25 3.16 19.65 -13.20
C ASP A 25 1.92 19.98 -12.34
N LYS A 26 1.09 20.97 -12.72
CA LYS A 26 0.00 21.50 -11.88
C LYS A 26 -1.38 21.41 -12.54
N ILE A 27 -2.39 21.24 -11.69
CA ILE A 27 -3.78 21.52 -12.05
C ILE A 27 -3.98 23.03 -12.02
N VAL A 28 -4.27 23.63 -13.17
CA VAL A 28 -4.42 25.11 -13.29
C VAL A 28 -5.86 25.57 -13.35
N ALA A 29 -6.79 24.70 -13.78
CA ALA A 29 -8.22 25.00 -13.77
C ALA A 29 -9.06 23.74 -13.64
N ILE A 30 -10.23 23.87 -13.01
CA ILE A 30 -11.29 22.87 -12.95
C ILE A 30 -12.60 23.59 -13.24
N GLY A 31 -13.37 23.12 -14.23
CA GLY A 31 -14.61 23.77 -14.62
C GLY A 31 -15.15 23.19 -15.92
N SER A 32 -16.12 23.85 -16.55
CA SER A 32 -16.69 23.43 -17.83
C SER A 32 -16.17 24.25 -18.98
N GLY A 33 -16.00 23.64 -20.17
CA GLY A 33 -15.65 24.33 -21.41
C GLY A 33 -14.18 24.77 -21.46
N LEU A 34 -13.29 24.18 -20.66
CA LEU A 34 -11.86 24.51 -20.67
C LEU A 34 -11.22 24.06 -22.00
N ASN A 35 -10.31 24.84 -22.52
CA ASN A 35 -9.57 24.56 -23.74
C ASN A 35 -8.12 24.99 -23.58
N ALA A 36 -7.20 24.07 -23.69
CA ALA A 36 -5.77 24.34 -23.74
C ALA A 36 -5.06 23.08 -24.29
N GLY A 37 -3.99 23.27 -25.06
CA GLY A 37 -3.15 22.18 -25.54
C GLY A 37 -3.91 21.02 -26.19
N GLU A 38 -3.60 19.79 -25.76
CA GLU A 38 -4.29 18.58 -26.15
C GLU A 38 -5.60 18.43 -25.37
N SER A 39 -6.68 17.99 -26.03
CA SER A 39 -7.95 17.65 -25.36
C SER A 39 -8.15 16.13 -25.36
N ILE A 40 -8.40 15.56 -24.18
CA ILE A 40 -8.56 14.12 -23.95
C ILE A 40 -9.98 13.90 -23.44
N ASP A 41 -10.78 13.13 -24.19
CA ASP A 41 -12.15 12.80 -23.78
C ASP A 41 -12.11 11.74 -22.68
N CYS A 42 -12.60 12.10 -21.51
CA CYS A 42 -12.69 11.26 -20.32
C CYS A 42 -14.16 10.95 -19.94
N THR A 43 -15.07 11.06 -20.89
CA THR A 43 -16.49 10.78 -20.68
C THR A 43 -16.68 9.34 -20.14
N GLY A 44 -17.34 9.24 -18.96
CA GLY A 44 -17.57 7.95 -18.28
C GLY A 44 -16.46 7.56 -17.30
N LEU A 45 -15.30 8.20 -17.36
CA LEU A 45 -14.21 7.95 -16.40
C LEU A 45 -14.42 8.72 -15.09
N VAL A 46 -13.96 8.13 -14.00
CA VAL A 46 -13.86 8.78 -12.68
C VAL A 46 -12.44 9.23 -12.44
N ALA A 47 -12.25 10.53 -12.18
CA ALA A 47 -10.96 11.09 -11.76
C ALA A 47 -10.86 11.12 -10.24
N LEU A 48 -9.77 10.59 -9.75
CA LEU A 48 -9.38 10.61 -8.34
C LEU A 48 -7.95 11.17 -8.21
N PRO A 49 -7.57 11.72 -7.06
CA PRO A 49 -6.16 11.99 -6.80
C PRO A 49 -5.33 10.73 -7.00
N GLY A 50 -4.14 10.86 -7.54
CA GLY A 50 -3.21 9.75 -7.71
C GLY A 50 -3.03 8.97 -6.40
N PHE A 51 -3.01 7.65 -6.49
CA PHE A 51 -2.96 6.80 -5.31
C PHE A 51 -1.57 6.81 -4.68
N VAL A 52 -1.55 6.56 -3.37
CA VAL A 52 -0.35 6.46 -2.55
C VAL A 52 -0.40 5.11 -1.84
N ASP A 53 0.64 4.31 -1.98
CA ASP A 53 0.77 3.05 -1.28
C ASP A 53 1.78 3.17 -0.15
N LEU A 54 1.34 2.93 1.08
CA LEU A 54 2.21 3.03 2.26
C LEU A 54 3.02 1.75 2.51
N HIS A 55 2.77 0.68 1.75
CA HIS A 55 3.35 -0.64 2.00
C HIS A 55 3.67 -1.41 0.71
N THR A 56 4.91 -1.31 0.23
CA THR A 56 5.38 -2.07 -0.95
C THR A 56 6.79 -2.62 -0.73
N HIS A 57 7.08 -3.75 -1.38
CA HIS A 57 8.41 -4.35 -1.41
C HIS A 57 9.01 -4.22 -2.81
N LEU A 58 9.79 -3.16 -3.04
CA LEU A 58 10.43 -2.93 -4.33
C LEU A 58 11.71 -3.77 -4.55
N ARG A 59 12.14 -4.48 -3.51
CA ARG A 59 13.21 -5.49 -3.54
C ARG A 59 14.61 -5.00 -3.87
N GLU A 60 14.76 -3.86 -4.51
CA GLU A 60 16.04 -3.25 -4.86
C GLU A 60 16.44 -2.19 -3.81
N PRO A 61 17.68 -2.23 -3.32
CA PRO A 61 18.81 -3.06 -3.75
C PRO A 61 18.77 -4.50 -3.16
N GLY A 62 19.38 -5.44 -3.89
CA GLY A 62 19.81 -6.74 -3.40
C GLY A 62 18.94 -7.94 -3.74
N PHE A 63 17.70 -7.72 -4.22
CA PHE A 63 16.76 -8.77 -4.62
C PHE A 63 16.13 -8.46 -5.99
N GLU A 64 16.92 -7.91 -6.91
CA GLU A 64 16.50 -7.46 -8.24
C GLU A 64 15.96 -8.62 -9.12
N GLN A 65 16.24 -9.87 -8.76
CA GLN A 65 15.61 -11.03 -9.41
C GLN A 65 14.09 -11.08 -9.16
N SER A 66 13.63 -10.58 -8.01
CA SER A 66 12.22 -10.53 -7.64
C SER A 66 11.51 -9.30 -8.22
N GLU A 67 12.11 -8.13 -8.04
CA GLU A 67 11.58 -6.84 -8.49
C GLU A 67 12.70 -5.82 -8.57
N THR A 68 12.50 -4.76 -9.38
CA THR A 68 13.33 -3.55 -9.36
C THR A 68 12.46 -2.35 -9.04
N VAL A 69 13.09 -1.26 -8.61
CA VAL A 69 12.36 0.01 -8.40
C VAL A 69 11.65 0.44 -9.69
N LEU A 70 12.28 0.22 -10.84
CA LEU A 70 11.67 0.53 -12.14
C LEU A 70 10.40 -0.29 -12.39
N THR A 71 10.47 -1.63 -12.29
CA THR A 71 9.34 -2.49 -12.62
C THR A 71 8.22 -2.40 -11.57
N GLY A 72 8.57 -2.24 -10.28
CA GLY A 72 7.58 -2.00 -9.23
C GLY A 72 6.86 -0.66 -9.38
N THR A 73 7.56 0.42 -9.77
CA THR A 73 6.90 1.71 -10.05
C THR A 73 6.08 1.70 -11.34
N GLN A 74 6.44 0.89 -12.33
CA GLN A 74 5.60 0.63 -13.50
C GLN A 74 4.30 -0.08 -13.10
N ALA A 75 4.37 -1.11 -12.26
CA ALA A 75 3.20 -1.79 -11.72
C ALA A 75 2.33 -0.83 -10.87
N ALA A 76 2.96 0.04 -10.08
CA ALA A 76 2.28 1.09 -9.34
C ALA A 76 1.50 2.04 -10.28
N ALA A 77 2.16 2.53 -11.33
CA ALA A 77 1.51 3.39 -12.32
C ALA A 77 0.31 2.68 -12.99
N MET A 78 0.43 1.40 -13.36
CA MET A 78 -0.67 0.60 -13.92
C MET A 78 -1.85 0.46 -12.95
N GLY A 79 -1.59 0.51 -11.64
CA GLY A 79 -2.59 0.51 -10.58
C GLY A 79 -3.19 1.88 -10.24
N GLY A 80 -2.71 2.99 -10.86
CA GLY A 80 -3.15 4.35 -10.54
C GLY A 80 -2.35 5.03 -9.44
N PHE A 81 -1.27 4.41 -8.96
CA PHE A 81 -0.43 4.97 -7.91
C PHE A 81 0.57 5.98 -8.49
N THR A 82 0.70 7.10 -7.82
CA THR A 82 1.67 8.16 -8.11
C THR A 82 2.75 8.27 -7.04
N ALA A 83 2.61 7.52 -5.96
CA ALA A 83 3.61 7.38 -4.92
C ALA A 83 3.54 6.00 -4.27
N VAL A 84 4.69 5.48 -3.86
CA VAL A 84 4.82 4.22 -3.11
C VAL A 84 5.88 4.36 -2.02
N HIS A 85 5.63 3.72 -0.88
CA HIS A 85 6.61 3.59 0.20
C HIS A 85 7.28 2.23 0.12
N ALA A 86 8.61 2.22 0.00
CA ALA A 86 9.41 1.02 -0.17
C ALA A 86 9.92 0.51 1.18
N MET A 87 9.50 -0.71 1.58
CA MET A 87 9.88 -1.34 2.84
C MET A 87 11.39 -1.57 2.97
N ALA A 88 11.84 -1.58 4.23
CA ALA A 88 13.26 -1.59 4.60
C ALA A 88 14.00 -2.91 4.36
N ASN A 89 13.28 -3.99 4.04
CA ASN A 89 13.83 -5.36 3.92
C ASN A 89 14.57 -5.61 2.59
N THR A 90 15.46 -4.72 2.24
CA THR A 90 16.41 -4.80 1.12
C THR A 90 17.75 -5.44 1.57
N SER A 91 18.72 -5.60 0.65
CA SER A 91 20.06 -6.06 0.96
C SER A 91 21.11 -5.14 0.30
N PRO A 92 21.81 -4.28 1.06
CA PRO A 92 21.71 -4.14 2.51
C PRO A 92 20.34 -3.62 2.98
N VAL A 93 19.98 -3.91 4.25
CA VAL A 93 18.78 -3.38 4.88
C VAL A 93 18.81 -1.85 4.90
N ALA A 94 17.66 -1.21 4.70
CA ALA A 94 17.52 0.24 4.71
C ALA A 94 17.53 0.80 6.16
N ASP A 95 18.61 0.57 6.91
CA ASP A 95 18.81 0.97 8.30
C ASP A 95 19.77 2.15 8.48
N THR A 96 20.29 2.70 7.38
CA THR A 96 21.20 3.84 7.34
C THR A 96 20.77 4.88 6.31
N ALA A 97 21.24 6.12 6.47
CA ALA A 97 21.00 7.22 5.53
C ALA A 97 21.42 6.89 4.09
N GLY A 98 22.54 6.18 3.91
CA GLY A 98 23.06 5.85 2.58
C GLY A 98 22.14 4.94 1.78
N VAL A 99 21.56 3.91 2.41
CA VAL A 99 20.66 2.97 1.74
C VAL A 99 19.31 3.63 1.41
N VAL A 100 18.71 4.39 2.34
CA VAL A 100 17.46 5.10 2.05
C VAL A 100 17.63 6.15 0.95
N GLU A 101 18.77 6.85 0.89
CA GLU A 101 19.06 7.79 -0.20
C GLU A 101 19.24 7.08 -1.55
N GLN A 102 19.82 5.88 -1.57
CA GLN A 102 19.92 5.05 -2.77
C GLN A 102 18.56 4.67 -3.30
N VAL A 103 17.66 4.15 -2.45
CA VAL A 103 16.28 3.78 -2.85
C VAL A 103 15.53 4.99 -3.41
N ALA A 104 15.62 6.14 -2.74
CA ALA A 104 15.00 7.38 -3.22
C ALA A 104 15.59 7.85 -4.56
N ALA A 105 16.88 7.64 -4.80
CA ALA A 105 17.53 7.99 -6.07
C ALA A 105 17.05 7.09 -7.21
N LEU A 106 16.95 5.79 -6.99
CA LEU A 106 16.40 4.83 -7.95
C LEU A 106 14.96 5.17 -8.34
N GLY A 107 14.13 5.59 -7.36
CA GLY A 107 12.76 6.06 -7.63
C GLY A 107 12.71 7.29 -8.54
N ARG A 108 13.58 8.27 -8.30
CA ARG A 108 13.67 9.45 -9.18
C ARG A 108 14.12 9.09 -10.60
N GLU A 109 15.03 8.14 -10.73
CA GLU A 109 15.51 7.65 -12.02
C GLU A 109 14.43 6.87 -12.77
N ALA A 110 13.65 6.04 -12.08
CA ALA A 110 12.55 5.29 -12.66
C ALA A 110 11.45 6.20 -13.26
N GLY A 111 11.06 7.27 -12.56
CA GLY A 111 10.21 8.35 -13.09
C GLY A 111 8.72 8.01 -13.27
N TYR A 112 8.22 6.89 -12.74
CA TYR A 112 6.81 6.49 -12.85
C TYR A 112 5.96 6.89 -11.65
N ALA A 113 6.57 6.99 -10.46
CA ALA A 113 5.93 7.40 -9.21
C ALA A 113 6.99 7.97 -8.26
N ASP A 114 6.60 8.75 -7.26
CA ASP A 114 7.48 9.07 -6.14
C ASP A 114 7.76 7.80 -5.32
N VAL A 115 9.01 7.58 -4.95
CA VAL A 115 9.42 6.47 -4.08
C VAL A 115 9.95 7.03 -2.78
N TYR A 116 9.20 6.77 -1.70
CA TYR A 116 9.56 7.13 -0.34
C TYR A 116 10.13 5.89 0.37
N PRO A 117 11.43 5.85 0.68
CA PRO A 117 11.97 4.73 1.43
C PRO A 117 11.46 4.72 2.87
N ILE A 118 11.08 3.54 3.35
CA ILE A 118 10.85 3.27 4.77
C ILE A 118 12.18 2.90 5.40
N GLY A 119 12.50 3.49 6.54
CA GLY A 119 13.70 3.14 7.29
C GLY A 119 13.45 1.97 8.23
N ALA A 120 14.42 1.08 8.41
CA ALA A 120 14.33 0.06 9.45
C ALA A 120 14.28 0.69 10.85
N VAL A 121 13.48 0.09 11.74
CA VAL A 121 13.46 0.48 13.16
C VAL A 121 14.71 -0.03 13.86
N THR A 122 15.11 -1.28 13.56
CA THR A 122 16.28 -1.91 14.18
C THR A 122 17.35 -2.26 13.17
N VAL A 123 18.61 -2.25 13.61
CA VAL A 123 19.76 -2.61 12.77
C VAL A 123 19.55 -4.02 12.21
N GLY A 124 19.65 -4.15 10.88
CA GLY A 124 19.51 -5.41 10.18
C GLY A 124 18.14 -6.09 10.35
N LEU A 125 17.11 -5.38 10.84
CA LEU A 125 15.80 -5.94 11.21
C LEU A 125 15.92 -7.05 12.27
N GLU A 126 16.89 -6.96 13.18
CA GLU A 126 17.18 -8.02 14.15
C GLU A 126 16.40 -7.88 15.47
N GLY A 127 15.70 -6.76 15.70
CA GLY A 127 14.96 -6.52 16.94
C GLY A 127 15.85 -6.37 18.18
N LYS A 128 17.16 -6.05 18.02
CA LYS A 128 18.13 -5.98 19.13
C LYS A 128 18.61 -4.59 19.47
N GLN A 129 18.73 -3.72 18.48
CA GLN A 129 19.27 -2.37 18.61
C GLN A 129 18.55 -1.45 17.62
N LEU A 130 18.21 -0.22 18.05
CA LEU A 130 17.65 0.78 17.14
C LEU A 130 18.63 1.14 16.02
N ALA A 131 18.10 1.30 14.82
CA ALA A 131 18.82 1.84 13.68
C ALA A 131 19.04 3.37 13.82
N GLU A 132 19.68 3.97 12.83
CA GLU A 132 19.98 5.41 12.81
C GLU A 132 18.78 6.25 12.36
N LEU A 133 17.63 6.15 13.09
CA LEU A 133 16.36 6.78 12.71
C LEU A 133 16.48 8.27 12.43
N GLY A 134 17.18 9.00 13.30
CA GLY A 134 17.40 10.45 13.15
C GLY A 134 18.28 10.80 11.94
N ALA A 135 19.28 9.98 11.62
CA ALA A 135 20.12 10.18 10.45
C ALA A 135 19.31 9.97 9.16
N MET A 136 18.49 8.92 9.10
CA MET A 136 17.59 8.67 7.97
C MET A 136 16.54 9.79 7.83
N ALA A 137 15.95 10.27 8.93
CA ALA A 137 14.97 11.35 8.93
C ALA A 137 15.54 12.69 8.45
N ASN A 138 16.84 12.95 8.67
CA ASN A 138 17.54 14.17 8.27
C ASN A 138 18.34 14.00 6.95
N SER A 139 18.32 12.82 6.34
CA SER A 139 18.92 12.55 5.04
C SER A 139 18.18 13.24 3.91
N LYS A 140 18.72 13.18 2.67
CA LYS A 140 18.01 13.66 1.48
C LYS A 140 16.72 12.90 1.19
N ALA A 141 16.61 11.68 1.71
CA ALA A 141 15.38 10.88 1.60
C ALA A 141 14.27 11.33 2.57
N GLN A 142 14.61 12.10 3.62
CA GLN A 142 13.66 12.65 4.60
C GLN A 142 12.67 11.62 5.17
N VAL A 143 13.16 10.45 5.56
CA VAL A 143 12.34 9.33 6.01
C VAL A 143 11.41 9.74 7.15
N ARG A 144 10.14 9.38 7.06
CA ARG A 144 9.10 9.66 8.09
C ARG A 144 8.40 8.39 8.56
N VAL A 145 8.45 7.31 7.82
CA VAL A 145 7.88 6.00 8.18
C VAL A 145 9.03 5.04 8.47
N PHE A 146 8.92 4.29 9.57
CA PHE A 146 9.93 3.32 9.99
C PHE A 146 9.26 1.99 10.30
N SER A 147 9.82 0.90 9.78
CA SER A 147 9.26 -0.44 9.94
C SER A 147 10.34 -1.51 9.90
N ASP A 148 10.17 -2.56 10.70
CA ASP A 148 10.92 -3.81 10.55
C ASP A 148 10.12 -4.85 9.75
N ASP A 149 9.23 -4.41 8.86
CA ASP A 149 8.29 -5.27 8.15
C ASP A 149 8.92 -6.53 7.55
N GLY A 150 8.10 -7.60 7.57
CA GLY A 150 8.53 -8.98 7.42
C GLY A 150 9.01 -9.58 8.76
N LYS A 151 9.25 -8.72 9.76
CA LYS A 151 9.54 -9.06 11.15
C LYS A 151 8.83 -8.08 12.09
N CYS A 152 8.79 -8.42 13.38
CA CYS A 152 8.13 -7.60 14.40
C CYS A 152 9.16 -6.94 15.31
N VAL A 153 8.96 -5.66 15.63
CA VAL A 153 9.64 -5.07 16.80
C VAL A 153 8.95 -5.60 18.07
N HIS A 154 9.29 -6.83 18.44
CA HIS A 154 8.61 -7.56 19.53
C HIS A 154 9.08 -7.16 20.93
N ASP A 155 10.31 -6.63 21.07
CA ASP A 155 10.81 -6.16 22.37
C ASP A 155 10.08 -4.86 22.77
N PRO A 156 9.36 -4.83 23.92
CA PRO A 156 8.58 -3.67 24.34
C PRO A 156 9.45 -2.46 24.73
N VAL A 157 10.70 -2.68 25.13
CA VAL A 157 11.63 -1.60 25.48
C VAL A 157 12.11 -0.92 24.21
N LEU A 158 12.51 -1.71 23.18
CA LEU A 158 12.90 -1.15 21.88
C LEU A 158 11.73 -0.42 21.21
N MET A 159 10.53 -1.02 21.20
CA MET A 159 9.35 -0.37 20.63
C MET A 159 9.05 0.96 21.32
N ARG A 160 9.07 1.00 22.65
CA ARG A 160 8.91 2.24 23.40
C ARG A 160 9.96 3.29 23.01
N ARG A 161 11.24 2.89 22.93
CA ARG A 161 12.34 3.80 22.55
C ARG A 161 12.20 4.29 21.11
N ALA A 162 11.77 3.44 20.20
CA ALA A 162 11.47 3.82 18.82
C ALA A 162 10.37 4.89 18.75
N LEU A 163 9.26 4.70 19.46
CA LEU A 163 8.16 5.65 19.55
C LEU A 163 8.59 6.99 20.15
N GLU A 164 9.40 6.98 21.23
CA GLU A 164 9.99 8.18 21.81
C GLU A 164 10.87 8.92 20.79
N TYR A 165 11.69 8.20 20.02
CA TYR A 165 12.64 8.77 19.09
C TYR A 165 11.95 9.41 17.88
N VAL A 166 11.04 8.67 17.21
CA VAL A 166 10.38 9.19 15.98
C VAL A 166 9.48 10.40 16.26
N LYS A 167 8.98 10.53 17.50
CA LYS A 167 8.20 11.69 17.93
C LYS A 167 8.95 13.00 17.74
N ALA A 168 10.27 13.01 17.94
CA ALA A 168 11.10 14.22 17.86
C ALA A 168 11.10 14.89 16.48
N PHE A 169 10.82 14.15 15.40
CA PHE A 169 10.77 14.66 14.02
C PHE A 169 9.45 14.34 13.30
N GLY A 170 8.38 14.03 14.06
CA GLY A 170 7.05 13.77 13.49
C GLY A 170 6.93 12.48 12.70
N GLY A 171 7.84 11.53 12.90
CA GLY A 171 7.81 10.22 12.25
C GLY A 171 6.69 9.32 12.80
N VAL A 172 6.56 8.14 12.19
CA VAL A 172 5.62 7.09 12.60
C VAL A 172 6.32 5.73 12.56
N ILE A 173 6.04 4.88 13.56
CA ILE A 173 6.41 3.46 13.49
C ILE A 173 5.25 2.73 12.83
N ALA A 174 5.53 2.03 11.72
CA ALA A 174 4.61 1.12 11.03
C ALA A 174 4.94 -0.31 11.45
N GLN A 175 4.07 -0.91 12.24
CA GLN A 175 4.34 -2.19 12.90
C GLN A 175 3.75 -3.36 12.13
N HIS A 176 4.61 -4.29 11.71
CA HIS A 176 4.22 -5.65 11.37
C HIS A 176 3.92 -6.41 12.68
N ALA A 177 2.65 -6.52 13.01
CA ALA A 177 2.22 -7.05 14.31
C ALA A 177 2.22 -8.57 14.32
N GLN A 178 3.29 -9.16 14.87
CA GLN A 178 3.47 -10.60 14.94
C GLN A 178 4.24 -10.98 16.20
N GLU A 179 3.62 -11.73 17.12
CA GLU A 179 4.35 -12.35 18.23
C GLU A 179 5.15 -13.54 17.68
N PRO A 180 6.50 -13.44 17.63
CA PRO A 180 7.30 -14.43 16.89
C PRO A 180 7.25 -15.83 17.50
N ARG A 181 7.06 -15.94 18.82
CA ARG A 181 7.01 -17.25 19.49
C ARG A 181 5.67 -17.96 19.28
N LEU A 182 4.59 -17.22 19.07
CA LEU A 182 3.28 -17.79 18.74
C LEU A 182 3.17 -18.22 17.28
N THR A 183 4.09 -17.74 16.43
CA THR A 183 4.07 -18.00 14.99
C THR A 183 5.24 -18.85 14.50
N GLU A 184 5.99 -19.46 15.43
CA GLU A 184 7.12 -20.31 15.08
C GLU A 184 6.67 -21.52 14.24
N GLY A 185 7.18 -21.64 13.02
CA GLY A 185 6.82 -22.69 12.07
C GLY A 185 5.41 -22.61 11.49
N ALA A 186 4.67 -21.53 11.78
CA ALA A 186 3.32 -21.34 11.25
C ALA A 186 3.30 -21.16 9.73
N GLN A 187 2.28 -21.73 9.07
CA GLN A 187 2.20 -21.83 7.63
C GLN A 187 0.93 -21.18 7.04
N MET A 188 -0.12 -21.06 7.83
CA MET A 188 -1.41 -20.52 7.43
C MET A 188 -2.22 -20.13 8.68
N ASN A 189 -3.42 -19.57 8.50
CA ASN A 189 -4.34 -19.27 9.60
C ASN A 189 -4.62 -20.50 10.49
N GLU A 190 -4.56 -20.32 11.81
CA GLU A 190 -4.98 -21.35 12.76
C GLU A 190 -6.50 -21.50 12.75
N GLY A 191 -6.98 -22.71 12.49
CA GLY A 191 -8.41 -22.97 12.46
C GLY A 191 -8.75 -24.34 11.89
N ALA A 192 -9.98 -24.51 11.45
CA ALA A 192 -10.47 -25.77 10.91
C ALA A 192 -9.68 -26.23 9.68
N VAL A 193 -9.34 -25.28 8.78
CA VAL A 193 -8.60 -25.60 7.53
C VAL A 193 -7.18 -26.08 7.85
N SER A 194 -6.45 -25.39 8.72
CA SER A 194 -5.09 -25.81 9.10
C SER A 194 -5.06 -27.17 9.80
N ALA A 195 -6.04 -27.43 10.67
CA ALA A 195 -6.18 -28.72 11.35
C ALA A 195 -6.46 -29.85 10.35
N GLU A 196 -7.34 -29.61 9.37
CA GLU A 196 -7.66 -30.59 8.32
C GLU A 196 -6.47 -30.88 7.40
N LEU A 197 -5.72 -29.83 7.03
CA LEU A 197 -4.56 -29.95 6.14
C LEU A 197 -3.29 -30.43 6.86
N GLY A 198 -3.28 -30.46 8.20
CA GLY A 198 -2.10 -30.80 8.99
C GLY A 198 -1.00 -29.74 8.93
N LEU A 199 -1.36 -28.49 8.64
CA LEU A 199 -0.42 -27.36 8.59
C LEU A 199 -0.38 -26.64 9.93
N THR A 200 0.81 -26.20 10.35
CA THR A 200 0.98 -25.42 11.59
C THR A 200 0.23 -24.10 11.46
N GLY A 201 -0.68 -23.87 12.41
CA GLY A 201 -1.54 -22.69 12.41
C GLY A 201 -0.84 -21.45 12.93
N TRP A 202 -1.29 -20.32 12.44
CA TRP A 202 -0.91 -18.95 12.84
C TRP A 202 -2.08 -18.34 13.62
N PRO A 203 -2.04 -18.30 14.95
CA PRO A 203 -3.17 -17.86 15.74
C PRO A 203 -3.41 -16.35 15.60
N ALA A 204 -4.68 -15.93 15.58
CA ALA A 204 -5.08 -14.53 15.52
C ALA A 204 -4.45 -13.69 16.65
N VAL A 205 -4.40 -14.26 17.86
CA VAL A 205 -3.83 -13.61 19.05
C VAL A 205 -2.36 -13.20 18.89
N ALA A 206 -1.62 -13.80 17.95
CA ALA A 206 -0.24 -13.40 17.66
C ALA A 206 -0.15 -11.97 17.09
N GLU A 207 -1.14 -11.56 16.30
CA GLU A 207 -1.28 -10.20 15.79
C GLU A 207 -1.89 -9.30 16.88
N GLU A 208 -3.00 -9.71 17.47
CA GLU A 208 -3.79 -8.96 18.43
C GLU A 208 -2.99 -8.54 19.68
N SER A 209 -2.16 -9.44 20.21
CA SER A 209 -1.36 -9.16 21.41
C SER A 209 -0.29 -8.08 21.17
N ILE A 210 0.33 -8.06 20.00
CA ILE A 210 1.30 -7.04 19.61
C ILE A 210 0.60 -5.69 19.42
N ILE A 211 -0.54 -5.66 18.73
CA ILE A 211 -1.32 -4.43 18.54
C ILE A 211 -1.75 -3.84 19.89
N ALA A 212 -2.29 -4.67 20.78
CA ALA A 212 -2.70 -4.24 22.11
C ALA A 212 -1.55 -3.61 22.92
N ARG A 213 -0.36 -4.25 22.87
CA ARG A 213 0.85 -3.70 23.49
C ARG A 213 1.23 -2.36 22.88
N ASP A 214 1.25 -2.25 21.54
CA ASP A 214 1.79 -1.09 20.85
C ASP A 214 0.90 0.15 20.97
N VAL A 215 -0.42 -0.02 20.94
CA VAL A 215 -1.34 1.12 21.17
C VAL A 215 -1.23 1.66 22.58
N LEU A 216 -0.99 0.80 23.60
CA LEU A 216 -0.75 1.24 24.96
C LEU A 216 0.60 1.96 25.12
N LEU A 217 1.65 1.50 24.43
CA LEU A 217 2.94 2.19 24.41
C LEU A 217 2.84 3.53 23.68
N ALA A 218 2.12 3.60 22.57
CA ALA A 218 1.88 4.84 21.83
C ALA A 218 1.10 5.86 22.68
N GLU A 219 0.07 5.43 23.42
CA GLU A 219 -0.66 6.26 24.38
C GLU A 219 0.29 6.82 25.44
N HIS A 220 1.08 5.94 26.09
CA HIS A 220 2.01 6.32 27.15
C HIS A 220 3.06 7.35 26.69
N VAL A 221 3.61 7.18 25.49
CA VAL A 221 4.62 8.08 24.91
C VAL A 221 3.98 9.34 24.31
N GLY A 222 2.71 9.27 23.92
CA GLY A 222 2.03 10.30 23.13
C GLY A 222 2.64 10.40 21.72
N SER A 223 2.93 9.26 21.08
CA SER A 223 3.48 9.13 19.74
C SER A 223 2.47 8.51 18.78
N ARG A 224 2.71 8.66 17.47
CA ARG A 224 1.92 8.00 16.44
C ARG A 224 2.41 6.56 16.25
N VAL A 225 1.47 5.63 16.06
CA VAL A 225 1.75 4.28 15.58
C VAL A 225 0.82 3.95 14.42
N HIS A 226 1.35 3.28 13.40
CA HIS A 226 0.58 2.73 12.30
C HIS A 226 0.65 1.20 12.36
N ILE A 227 -0.47 0.53 12.23
CA ILE A 227 -0.54 -0.92 12.24
C ILE A 227 -0.65 -1.40 10.81
N CYS A 228 0.38 -2.13 10.36
CA CYS A 228 0.41 -2.71 9.02
C CYS A 228 -0.62 -3.85 8.89
N HIS A 229 -1.18 -4.01 7.69
CA HIS A 229 -1.94 -5.16 7.19
C HIS A 229 -2.80 -5.89 8.26
N LEU A 230 -3.75 -5.18 8.92
CA LEU A 230 -4.70 -5.85 9.82
C LEU A 230 -5.34 -7.06 9.13
N SER A 231 -5.38 -8.18 9.82
CA SER A 231 -5.92 -9.42 9.25
C SER A 231 -7.05 -10.05 10.06
N THR A 232 -7.27 -9.66 11.32
CA THR A 232 -8.23 -10.33 12.21
C THR A 232 -9.32 -9.39 12.72
N ALA A 233 -10.51 -9.95 13.02
CA ALA A 233 -11.60 -9.21 13.65
C ALA A 233 -11.22 -8.67 15.04
N GLY A 234 -10.44 -9.43 15.81
CA GLY A 234 -9.96 -8.99 17.13
C GLY A 234 -9.01 -7.80 17.03
N SER A 235 -8.14 -7.75 16.01
CA SER A 235 -7.29 -6.59 15.74
C SER A 235 -8.11 -5.33 15.43
N VAL A 236 -9.19 -5.46 14.66
CA VAL A 236 -10.13 -4.36 14.40
C VAL A 236 -10.73 -3.83 15.69
N GLU A 237 -11.19 -4.70 16.59
CA GLU A 237 -11.76 -4.28 17.88
C GLU A 237 -10.75 -3.52 18.75
N ILE A 238 -9.50 -3.95 18.78
CA ILE A 238 -8.42 -3.27 19.52
C ILE A 238 -8.17 -1.88 18.94
N VAL A 239 -8.06 -1.75 17.61
CA VAL A 239 -7.86 -0.44 16.96
C VAL A 239 -9.06 0.48 17.19
N ARG A 240 -10.29 -0.04 17.09
CA ARG A 240 -11.52 0.71 17.37
C ARG A 240 -11.53 1.24 18.80
N TRP A 241 -11.20 0.39 19.77
CA TRP A 241 -11.06 0.77 21.16
C TRP A 241 -9.99 1.86 21.37
N ALA A 242 -8.83 1.70 20.74
CA ALA A 242 -7.74 2.66 20.85
C ALA A 242 -8.12 4.03 20.28
N LYS A 243 -8.76 4.08 19.11
CA LYS A 243 -9.27 5.32 18.50
C LYS A 243 -10.33 6.00 19.37
N ALA A 244 -11.25 5.24 19.98
CA ALA A 244 -12.27 5.78 20.90
C ALA A 244 -11.66 6.42 22.14
N ARG A 245 -10.45 6.01 22.54
CA ARG A 245 -9.68 6.65 23.64
C ARG A 245 -8.88 7.86 23.18
N GLY A 246 -8.84 8.17 21.89
CA GLY A 246 -8.03 9.26 21.36
C GLY A 246 -6.55 8.93 21.18
N ILE A 247 -6.19 7.64 21.18
CA ILE A 247 -4.82 7.19 20.90
C ILE A 247 -4.49 7.47 19.43
N GLN A 248 -3.29 7.97 19.17
CA GLN A 248 -2.85 8.31 17.82
C GLN A 248 -2.43 7.04 17.06
N VAL A 249 -3.41 6.19 16.74
CA VAL A 249 -3.25 4.98 15.97
C VAL A 249 -3.92 5.13 14.61
N THR A 250 -3.23 4.65 13.58
CA THR A 250 -3.78 4.41 12.23
C THR A 250 -3.55 2.97 11.83
N ALA A 251 -4.33 2.45 10.90
CA ALA A 251 -4.25 1.07 10.48
C ALA A 251 -4.51 0.93 8.98
N GLU A 252 -3.89 -0.07 8.39
CA GLU A 252 -4.12 -0.45 7.00
C GLU A 252 -4.71 -1.84 6.87
N VAL A 253 -5.33 -2.10 5.73
CA VAL A 253 -5.75 -3.43 5.29
C VAL A 253 -5.28 -3.64 3.86
N THR A 254 -4.93 -4.87 3.52
CA THR A 254 -4.50 -5.20 2.16
C THR A 254 -5.67 -5.63 1.28
N PRO A 255 -5.56 -5.49 -0.05
CA PRO A 255 -6.56 -6.00 -0.98
C PRO A 255 -6.85 -7.49 -0.81
N HIS A 256 -5.84 -8.30 -0.52
CA HIS A 256 -6.02 -9.74 -0.35
C HIS A 256 -6.77 -10.08 0.95
N HIS A 257 -6.57 -9.37 2.06
CA HIS A 257 -7.36 -9.56 3.27
C HIS A 257 -8.81 -9.02 3.15
N LEU A 258 -9.07 -8.15 2.19
CA LEU A 258 -10.44 -7.71 1.88
C LEU A 258 -11.22 -8.70 1.00
N LEU A 259 -10.56 -9.61 0.29
CA LEU A 259 -11.18 -10.43 -0.75
C LEU A 259 -11.03 -11.94 -0.55
N LEU A 260 -9.85 -12.39 -0.10
CA LEU A 260 -9.48 -13.80 -0.08
C LEU A 260 -9.60 -14.38 1.32
N THR A 261 -9.82 -15.70 1.40
CA THR A 261 -9.94 -16.44 2.68
C THR A 261 -8.98 -17.61 2.74
N ASP A 262 -8.77 -18.14 3.93
CA ASP A 262 -7.95 -19.32 4.22
C ASP A 262 -8.43 -20.59 3.51
N GLU A 263 -9.69 -20.65 3.07
CA GLU A 263 -10.23 -21.74 2.26
C GLU A 263 -9.45 -22.00 0.97
N LEU A 264 -8.81 -20.96 0.40
CA LEU A 264 -8.00 -21.08 -0.82
C LEU A 264 -6.73 -21.92 -0.61
N VAL A 265 -6.24 -22.00 0.63
CA VAL A 265 -5.07 -22.82 1.00
C VAL A 265 -5.31 -24.31 0.80
N ARG A 266 -6.58 -24.77 0.73
CA ARG A 266 -6.94 -26.15 0.41
C ARG A 266 -6.36 -26.66 -0.92
N SER A 267 -6.06 -25.74 -1.83
CA SER A 267 -5.40 -26.07 -3.10
C SER A 267 -3.91 -26.39 -2.96
N TYR A 268 -3.29 -26.04 -1.83
CA TYR A 268 -1.83 -26.00 -1.65
C TYR A 268 -1.08 -25.15 -2.70
N ASP A 269 -1.79 -24.30 -3.44
CA ASP A 269 -1.14 -23.35 -4.33
C ASP A 269 -0.46 -22.27 -3.51
N ALA A 270 0.86 -22.23 -3.58
CA ALA A 270 1.67 -21.33 -2.78
C ALA A 270 1.45 -19.84 -3.14
N VAL A 271 0.75 -19.53 -4.23
CA VAL A 271 0.34 -18.15 -4.55
C VAL A 271 -0.51 -17.55 -3.42
N TYR A 272 -1.24 -18.39 -2.65
CA TYR A 272 -2.06 -17.99 -1.50
C TYR A 272 -1.31 -17.93 -0.16
N LYS A 273 0.00 -18.17 -0.17
CA LYS A 273 0.82 -18.09 1.04
C LYS A 273 1.31 -16.66 1.25
N VAL A 274 0.86 -16.03 2.34
CA VAL A 274 1.14 -14.62 2.69
C VAL A 274 1.30 -14.46 4.21
N ASN A 275 1.97 -13.42 4.64
CA ASN A 275 2.15 -13.03 6.04
C ASN A 275 1.69 -11.56 6.24
N PRO A 276 0.67 -11.29 7.07
CA PRO A 276 -0.16 -12.25 7.82
C PRO A 276 -0.92 -13.20 6.89
N PRO A 277 -1.32 -14.41 7.38
CA PRO A 277 -2.01 -15.37 6.54
C PRO A 277 -3.42 -14.88 6.17
N LEU A 278 -3.95 -15.36 5.03
CA LEU A 278 -5.36 -15.22 4.72
C LEU A 278 -6.17 -15.80 5.87
N ARG A 279 -7.22 -15.07 6.30
CA ARG A 279 -8.03 -15.40 7.47
C ARG A 279 -9.40 -15.94 7.05
N THR A 280 -10.27 -16.14 8.03
CA THR A 280 -11.62 -16.63 7.81
C THR A 280 -12.52 -15.63 7.09
N ALA A 281 -13.64 -16.10 6.54
CA ALA A 281 -14.67 -15.22 5.96
C ALA A 281 -15.23 -14.22 6.97
N ALA A 282 -15.29 -14.56 8.26
CA ALA A 282 -15.73 -13.65 9.31
C ALA A 282 -14.74 -12.50 9.52
N ASP A 283 -13.44 -12.77 9.45
CA ASP A 283 -12.41 -11.72 9.51
C ASP A 283 -12.51 -10.79 8.30
N VAL A 284 -12.67 -11.33 7.09
CA VAL A 284 -12.87 -10.51 5.87
C VAL A 284 -14.08 -9.57 6.01
N VAL A 285 -15.20 -10.04 6.56
CA VAL A 285 -16.38 -9.20 6.81
C VAL A 285 -16.06 -8.09 7.80
N ALA A 286 -15.38 -8.40 8.92
CA ALA A 286 -15.01 -7.41 9.93
C ALA A 286 -14.06 -6.34 9.37
N LEU A 287 -13.08 -6.72 8.55
CA LEU A 287 -12.16 -5.81 7.90
C LEU A 287 -12.86 -4.88 6.90
N ARG A 288 -13.78 -5.41 6.07
CA ARG A 288 -14.60 -4.61 5.15
C ARG A 288 -15.47 -3.59 5.88
N GLU A 289 -16.10 -3.99 6.98
CA GLU A 289 -16.90 -3.08 7.82
C GLU A 289 -16.05 -2.00 8.47
N ALA A 290 -14.87 -2.37 8.99
CA ALA A 290 -13.92 -1.45 9.58
C ALA A 290 -13.34 -0.43 8.59
N LEU A 291 -13.17 -0.81 7.32
CA LEU A 291 -12.76 0.10 6.25
C LEU A 291 -13.88 1.11 5.93
N VAL A 292 -15.13 0.68 5.96
CA VAL A 292 -16.31 1.54 5.70
C VAL A 292 -16.55 2.51 6.86
N ASP A 293 -16.44 2.06 8.11
CA ASP A 293 -16.73 2.89 9.31
C ASP A 293 -15.55 3.80 9.72
N GLY A 294 -14.37 3.64 9.09
CA GLY A 294 -13.18 4.47 9.35
C GLY A 294 -12.31 3.96 10.49
N THR A 295 -12.58 2.78 11.05
CA THR A 295 -11.68 2.11 11.98
C THR A 295 -10.34 1.78 11.29
N ILE A 296 -10.39 1.33 10.03
CA ILE A 296 -9.23 1.19 9.15
C ILE A 296 -9.12 2.47 8.31
N ASP A 297 -7.94 3.06 8.27
CA ASP A 297 -7.66 4.35 7.66
C ASP A 297 -7.38 4.28 6.17
N ILE A 298 -6.65 3.24 5.75
CA ILE A 298 -6.11 3.10 4.40
C ILE A 298 -6.18 1.67 3.88
N ILE A 299 -6.13 1.55 2.56
CA ILE A 299 -5.75 0.34 1.85
C ILE A 299 -4.29 0.50 1.42
N ALA A 300 -3.44 -0.44 1.83
CA ALA A 300 -2.06 -0.56 1.36
C ALA A 300 -1.85 -1.96 0.80
N THR A 301 -1.03 -2.09 -0.25
CA THR A 301 -1.07 -3.32 -1.05
C THR A 301 -0.32 -4.49 -0.44
N ASP A 302 0.70 -4.23 0.36
CA ASP A 302 1.72 -5.22 0.71
C ASP A 302 2.18 -5.98 -0.55
N HIS A 303 2.45 -5.20 -1.61
CA HIS A 303 2.95 -5.75 -2.87
C HIS A 303 4.30 -6.40 -2.61
N ALA A 304 4.31 -7.74 -2.58
CA ALA A 304 5.45 -8.55 -2.20
C ALA A 304 5.83 -9.53 -3.34
N PRO A 305 6.60 -9.04 -4.34
CA PRO A 305 7.02 -9.83 -5.47
C PRO A 305 8.03 -10.93 -5.08
N HIS A 306 7.82 -12.11 -5.65
CA HIS A 306 8.69 -13.28 -5.50
C HIS A 306 8.89 -13.96 -6.86
N PRO A 307 10.13 -14.39 -7.18
CA PRO A 307 10.38 -15.12 -8.41
C PRO A 307 9.67 -16.48 -8.38
N ILE A 308 9.44 -17.05 -9.56
CA ILE A 308 8.62 -18.27 -9.72
C ILE A 308 9.16 -19.42 -8.87
N GLU A 309 10.48 -19.55 -8.76
CA GLU A 309 11.14 -20.62 -8.00
C GLU A 309 10.82 -20.58 -6.50
N SER A 310 10.48 -19.38 -5.98
CA SER A 310 10.09 -19.21 -4.58
C SER A 310 8.62 -19.51 -4.33
N LYS A 311 7.82 -19.68 -5.37
CA LYS A 311 6.39 -19.98 -5.31
C LYS A 311 6.04 -21.33 -5.90
N ASP A 312 6.70 -21.77 -6.96
CA ASP A 312 6.52 -23.09 -7.58
C ASP A 312 7.37 -24.17 -6.84
N CYS A 313 7.02 -24.39 -5.59
CA CYS A 313 7.69 -25.35 -4.71
C CYS A 313 6.71 -25.88 -3.68
N GLU A 314 7.15 -26.80 -2.82
CA GLU A 314 6.33 -27.32 -1.73
C GLU A 314 5.85 -26.20 -0.81
N TRP A 315 4.60 -26.28 -0.33
CA TRP A 315 3.98 -25.26 0.51
C TRP A 315 4.86 -24.81 1.68
N SER A 316 5.50 -25.75 2.38
CA SER A 316 6.35 -25.44 3.54
C SER A 316 7.57 -24.58 3.18
N ALA A 317 8.12 -24.76 1.99
CA ALA A 317 9.30 -24.04 1.49
C ALA A 317 8.94 -22.73 0.79
N ALA A 318 7.69 -22.57 0.36
CA ALA A 318 7.26 -21.41 -0.42
C ALA A 318 7.36 -20.09 0.37
N ALA A 319 7.78 -19.04 -0.32
CA ALA A 319 7.85 -17.69 0.23
C ALA A 319 6.46 -17.10 0.52
N PHE A 320 6.38 -16.30 1.58
CA PHE A 320 5.19 -15.52 1.91
C PHE A 320 5.17 -14.23 1.09
N GLY A 321 4.04 -13.94 0.42
CA GLY A 321 3.84 -12.68 -0.29
C GLY A 321 3.06 -12.83 -1.59
N MET A 322 2.41 -11.72 -1.98
CA MET A 322 1.51 -11.61 -3.13
C MET A 322 1.71 -10.28 -3.85
N LEU A 323 1.35 -10.21 -5.15
CA LEU A 323 1.26 -8.94 -5.87
C LEU A 323 -0.07 -8.25 -5.54
N GLY A 324 -0.08 -6.92 -5.43
CA GLY A 324 -1.28 -6.14 -5.10
C GLY A 324 -1.50 -4.87 -5.91
N LEU A 325 -0.45 -4.19 -6.38
CA LEU A 325 -0.52 -2.85 -6.96
C LEU A 325 -1.55 -2.69 -8.09
N GLU A 326 -1.51 -3.54 -9.10
CA GLU A 326 -2.37 -3.40 -10.29
C GLU A 326 -3.84 -3.76 -10.07
N THR A 327 -4.20 -4.33 -8.91
CA THR A 327 -5.55 -4.82 -8.60
C THR A 327 -6.20 -4.09 -7.43
N ALA A 328 -5.44 -3.31 -6.67
CA ALA A 328 -5.91 -2.63 -5.46
C ALA A 328 -7.13 -1.74 -5.71
N ALA A 329 -7.10 -0.90 -6.75
CA ALA A 329 -8.21 -0.02 -7.12
C ALA A 329 -9.49 -0.79 -7.47
N SER A 330 -9.36 -1.91 -8.19
CA SER A 330 -10.49 -2.78 -8.55
C SER A 330 -11.12 -3.43 -7.32
N ILE A 331 -10.32 -3.91 -6.39
CA ILE A 331 -10.80 -4.51 -5.15
C ILE A 331 -11.43 -3.44 -4.24
N ALA A 332 -10.82 -2.25 -4.17
CA ALA A 332 -11.41 -1.13 -3.45
C ALA A 332 -12.76 -0.71 -4.05
N GLN A 333 -12.91 -0.71 -5.38
CA GLN A 333 -14.21 -0.48 -6.04
C GLN A 333 -15.24 -1.53 -5.63
N ASP A 334 -14.91 -2.83 -5.70
CA ASP A 334 -15.81 -3.92 -5.29
C ASP A 334 -16.31 -3.72 -3.85
N VAL A 335 -15.37 -3.46 -2.93
CA VAL A 335 -15.66 -3.38 -1.50
C VAL A 335 -16.43 -2.12 -1.11
N LEU A 336 -16.11 -0.97 -1.69
CA LEU A 336 -16.65 0.33 -1.28
C LEU A 336 -17.82 0.79 -2.17
N ILE A 337 -17.68 0.66 -3.49
CA ILE A 337 -18.60 1.27 -4.45
C ILE A 337 -19.69 0.28 -4.87
N ASP A 338 -19.29 -0.88 -5.42
CA ASP A 338 -20.22 -1.85 -6.00
C ASP A 338 -21.06 -2.53 -4.92
N SER A 339 -20.55 -2.62 -3.68
CA SER A 339 -21.29 -3.03 -2.51
C SER A 339 -22.39 -2.02 -2.08
N GLY A 340 -22.33 -0.78 -2.59
CA GLY A 340 -23.21 0.32 -2.18
C GLY A 340 -22.94 0.88 -0.78
N LYS A 341 -21.84 0.48 -0.14
CA LYS A 341 -21.53 0.84 1.25
C LYS A 341 -20.79 2.17 1.40
N SER A 342 -20.21 2.71 0.31
CA SER A 342 -19.40 3.94 0.38
C SER A 342 -19.39 4.70 -0.95
N SER A 343 -18.47 5.65 -1.11
CA SER A 343 -18.38 6.58 -2.23
C SER A 343 -16.98 6.63 -2.83
N TRP A 344 -16.86 7.18 -4.05
CA TRP A 344 -15.57 7.46 -4.70
C TRP A 344 -14.71 8.43 -3.89
N SER A 345 -15.31 9.36 -3.15
CA SER A 345 -14.58 10.24 -2.23
C SER A 345 -13.93 9.43 -1.11
N ARG A 346 -14.62 8.44 -0.53
CA ARG A 346 -14.02 7.56 0.48
C ARG A 346 -12.91 6.68 -0.11
N LEU A 347 -13.08 6.20 -1.34
CA LEU A 347 -12.02 5.46 -2.03
C LEU A 347 -10.77 6.35 -2.23
N ALA A 348 -10.96 7.61 -2.62
CA ALA A 348 -9.85 8.58 -2.70
C ALA A 348 -9.18 8.83 -1.33
N GLU A 349 -9.98 8.89 -0.25
CA GLU A 349 -9.42 9.03 1.11
C GLU A 349 -8.51 7.85 1.45
N VAL A 350 -8.98 6.61 1.28
CA VAL A 350 -8.25 5.41 1.72
C VAL A 350 -7.09 5.01 0.83
N LEU A 351 -7.08 5.41 -0.44
CA LEU A 351 -5.99 5.09 -1.39
C LEU A 351 -5.07 6.28 -1.70
N SER A 352 -5.41 7.52 -1.30
CA SER A 352 -4.61 8.69 -1.66
C SER A 352 -4.38 9.63 -0.48
N VAL A 353 -5.44 10.24 0.06
CA VAL A 353 -5.32 11.34 1.03
C VAL A 353 -4.75 10.86 2.36
N ASN A 354 -5.31 9.79 2.91
CA ASN A 354 -4.90 9.28 4.22
C ASN A 354 -3.50 8.66 4.20
N PRO A 355 -3.12 7.80 3.21
CA PRO A 355 -1.75 7.28 3.17
C PRO A 355 -0.72 8.41 3.04
N ALA A 356 -0.94 9.40 2.17
CA ALA A 356 -0.05 10.55 2.05
C ALA A 356 0.09 11.32 3.38
N LYS A 357 -1.01 11.50 4.11
CA LYS A 357 -0.99 12.15 5.43
C LYS A 357 -0.22 11.33 6.47
N ILE A 358 -0.36 10.02 6.49
CA ILE A 358 0.36 9.12 7.40
C ILE A 358 1.85 9.16 7.08
N GLY A 359 2.22 9.05 5.80
CA GLY A 359 3.59 9.12 5.29
C GLY A 359 4.23 10.51 5.40
N SER A 360 3.41 11.56 5.58
CA SER A 360 3.84 12.97 5.55
C SER A 360 4.29 13.45 4.15
N ASP A 361 3.65 12.94 3.11
CA ASP A 361 3.96 13.18 1.69
C ASP A 361 3.26 14.45 1.20
N VAL A 362 3.86 15.59 1.40
CA VAL A 362 3.23 16.91 1.18
C VAL A 362 2.86 17.20 -0.29
N GLU A 363 3.45 16.50 -1.25
CA GLU A 363 3.20 16.68 -2.69
C GLU A 363 2.22 15.65 -3.27
N GLN A 364 1.76 14.71 -2.44
CA GLN A 364 0.80 13.66 -2.78
C GLN A 364 -0.49 13.82 -1.97
N GLY A 365 -1.57 13.16 -2.39
CA GLY A 365 -2.83 13.15 -1.64
C GLY A 365 -3.51 14.53 -1.49
N GLN A 366 -3.16 15.52 -2.30
CA GLN A 366 -3.64 16.91 -2.19
C GLN A 366 -5.10 17.10 -2.63
N GLY A 367 -5.71 16.08 -3.20
CA GLY A 367 -7.01 16.19 -3.85
C GLY A 367 -6.91 16.84 -5.25
N LEU A 368 -8.03 16.81 -5.99
CA LEU A 368 -8.13 17.46 -7.30
C LEU A 368 -8.56 18.91 -7.11
N VAL A 369 -7.60 19.80 -6.90
CA VAL A 369 -7.84 21.23 -6.67
C VAL A 369 -6.84 22.07 -7.45
N VAL A 370 -7.23 23.30 -7.83
CA VAL A 370 -6.34 24.23 -8.54
C VAL A 370 -5.11 24.55 -7.69
N GLY A 371 -3.93 24.44 -8.28
CA GLY A 371 -2.62 24.63 -7.64
C GLY A 371 -1.99 23.35 -7.09
N ALA A 372 -2.74 22.25 -6.96
CA ALA A 372 -2.19 20.95 -6.59
C ALA A 372 -1.30 20.39 -7.71
N PHE A 373 -0.37 19.50 -7.33
CA PHE A 373 0.33 18.70 -8.33
C PHE A 373 -0.66 17.85 -9.12
N ALA A 374 -0.47 17.77 -10.43
CA ALA A 374 -1.31 16.95 -11.30
C ALA A 374 -0.93 15.47 -11.16
N ASN A 375 -1.28 14.90 -10.00
CA ASN A 375 -1.22 13.48 -9.69
C ASN A 375 -2.66 12.95 -9.76
N ILE A 376 -3.01 12.21 -10.82
CA ILE A 376 -4.41 11.86 -11.12
C ILE A 376 -4.48 10.42 -11.58
N ALA A 377 -5.41 9.65 -11.01
CA ALA A 377 -5.83 8.34 -11.49
C ALA A 377 -7.21 8.45 -12.15
N LEU A 378 -7.36 7.95 -13.38
CA LEU A 378 -8.63 7.89 -14.09
C LEU A 378 -9.05 6.43 -14.24
N ILE A 379 -10.24 6.12 -13.74
CA ILE A 379 -10.80 4.77 -13.70
C ILE A 379 -12.03 4.71 -14.60
N ASP A 380 -12.12 3.69 -15.47
CA ASP A 380 -13.38 3.27 -16.05
C ASP A 380 -14.09 2.33 -15.06
N PRO A 381 -15.15 2.78 -14.38
CA PRO A 381 -15.82 1.99 -13.36
C PRO A 381 -16.73 0.89 -13.95
N THR A 382 -17.01 0.93 -15.24
CA THR A 382 -18.01 0.06 -15.89
C THR A 382 -17.41 -1.23 -16.44
N VAL A 383 -16.08 -1.25 -16.65
CA VAL A 383 -15.37 -2.40 -17.16
C VAL A 383 -15.29 -3.50 -16.11
N LYS A 384 -15.56 -4.73 -16.52
CA LYS A 384 -15.17 -5.93 -15.77
C LYS A 384 -14.03 -6.60 -16.53
N ARG A 385 -12.94 -6.87 -15.84
CA ARG A 385 -11.77 -7.48 -16.46
C ARG A 385 -11.37 -8.77 -15.76
N LYS A 386 -11.03 -9.78 -16.56
CA LYS A 386 -10.37 -10.98 -16.04
C LYS A 386 -8.90 -10.65 -15.79
N VAL A 387 -8.43 -10.86 -14.57
CA VAL A 387 -7.02 -10.67 -14.23
C VAL A 387 -6.18 -11.72 -14.95
N VAL A 388 -5.15 -11.26 -15.63
CA VAL A 388 -4.21 -12.12 -16.36
C VAL A 388 -2.86 -12.17 -15.63
N ALA A 389 -2.05 -13.17 -15.95
CA ALA A 389 -0.73 -13.31 -15.35
C ALA A 389 0.28 -12.25 -15.84
N ASP A 390 -0.02 -11.58 -16.96
CA ASP A 390 0.81 -10.50 -17.47
C ASP A 390 0.65 -9.25 -16.61
N SER A 391 1.73 -8.81 -16.02
CA SER A 391 1.82 -7.70 -15.07
C SER A 391 3.07 -6.87 -15.40
N ALA A 392 3.06 -5.58 -15.12
CA ALA A 392 4.23 -4.72 -15.24
C ALA A 392 5.29 -5.05 -14.16
N SER A 393 4.88 -5.63 -13.04
CA SER A 393 5.81 -6.20 -12.05
C SER A 393 6.66 -7.30 -12.68
N LYS A 394 7.92 -7.38 -12.27
CA LYS A 394 8.84 -8.41 -12.74
C LYS A 394 8.39 -9.82 -12.31
N SER A 395 7.90 -9.97 -11.09
CA SER A 395 7.31 -11.20 -10.57
C SER A 395 5.86 -11.38 -11.02
N LYS A 396 5.37 -12.64 -10.93
CA LYS A 396 4.03 -13.02 -11.43
C LYS A 396 3.16 -13.72 -10.38
N ASN A 397 3.49 -13.57 -9.08
CA ASN A 397 2.80 -14.22 -7.96
C ASN A 397 1.51 -13.48 -7.54
N SER A 398 0.64 -13.17 -8.52
CA SER A 398 -0.66 -12.57 -8.24
C SER A 398 -1.69 -13.62 -7.84
N PRO A 399 -2.36 -13.50 -6.67
CA PRO A 399 -3.39 -14.43 -6.23
C PRO A 399 -4.73 -14.22 -6.95
N TYR A 400 -4.81 -13.20 -7.80
CA TYR A 400 -6.05 -12.80 -8.46
C TYR A 400 -6.17 -13.32 -9.89
N VAL A 401 -5.16 -13.98 -10.43
CA VAL A 401 -5.19 -14.50 -11.82
C VAL A 401 -6.41 -15.37 -12.04
N GLY A 402 -7.17 -15.04 -13.07
CA GLY A 402 -8.42 -15.73 -13.41
C GLY A 402 -9.69 -15.17 -12.77
N LEU A 403 -9.58 -14.33 -11.74
CA LEU A 403 -10.73 -13.63 -11.16
C LEU A 403 -11.20 -12.51 -12.09
N GLU A 404 -12.51 -12.26 -12.10
CA GLU A 404 -13.11 -11.09 -12.73
C GLU A 404 -13.24 -9.98 -11.71
N LEU A 405 -12.59 -8.86 -11.93
CA LEU A 405 -12.61 -7.69 -11.05
C LEU A 405 -13.25 -6.50 -11.76
N PRO A 406 -14.00 -5.64 -11.02
CA PRO A 406 -14.60 -4.42 -11.57
C PRO A 406 -13.57 -3.32 -11.72
N GLY A 407 -13.86 -2.40 -12.64
CA GLY A 407 -13.06 -1.20 -12.87
C GLY A 407 -11.70 -1.48 -13.53
N LYS A 408 -11.20 -0.47 -14.20
CA LYS A 408 -9.87 -0.47 -14.81
C LYS A 408 -9.27 0.93 -14.73
N VAL A 409 -8.03 1.05 -14.26
CA VAL A 409 -7.25 2.29 -14.43
C VAL A 409 -6.95 2.45 -15.92
N VAL A 410 -7.39 3.56 -16.50
CA VAL A 410 -7.22 3.88 -17.93
C VAL A 410 -6.06 4.84 -18.10
N HIS A 411 -5.94 5.82 -17.22
CA HIS A 411 -4.82 6.76 -17.25
C HIS A 411 -4.28 6.97 -15.84
N THR A 412 -2.97 7.12 -15.76
CA THR A 412 -2.28 7.61 -14.56
C THR A 412 -1.41 8.79 -14.97
N ILE A 413 -1.61 9.90 -14.30
CA ILE A 413 -0.86 11.14 -14.51
C ILE A 413 -0.04 11.38 -13.24
N TYR A 414 1.26 11.44 -13.41
CA TYR A 414 2.22 11.71 -12.35
C TYR A 414 2.95 13.01 -12.65
N ARG A 415 2.75 14.01 -11.78
CA ARG A 415 3.32 15.37 -11.93
C ARG A 415 3.09 15.94 -13.34
N GLY A 416 1.85 15.82 -13.83
CA GLY A 416 1.43 16.34 -15.11
C GLY A 416 1.81 15.50 -16.34
N TYR A 417 2.49 14.38 -16.19
CA TYR A 417 2.87 13.51 -17.30
C TYR A 417 2.13 12.16 -17.21
N PHE A 418 1.67 11.67 -18.34
CA PHE A 418 1.08 10.34 -18.41
C PHE A 418 2.15 9.28 -18.16
N THR A 419 2.00 8.50 -17.11
CA THR A 419 2.76 7.27 -16.87
C THR A 419 1.98 6.04 -17.33
N VAL A 420 0.64 6.14 -17.39
CA VAL A 420 -0.24 5.21 -18.09
C VAL A 420 -1.20 6.02 -18.97
N ARG A 421 -1.33 5.60 -20.23
CA ARG A 421 -2.28 6.21 -21.17
C ARG A 421 -3.02 5.12 -21.92
N ASP A 422 -4.34 5.19 -21.97
CA ASP A 422 -5.22 4.22 -22.61
C ASP A 422 -5.03 2.78 -22.10
N GLY A 423 -4.62 2.65 -20.83
CA GLY A 423 -4.37 1.39 -20.14
C GLY A 423 -3.03 0.73 -20.47
N GLU A 424 -2.10 1.47 -21.08
CA GLU A 424 -0.75 1.03 -21.41
C GLU A 424 0.30 1.94 -20.76
N LEU A 425 1.45 1.38 -20.41
CA LEU A 425 2.58 2.18 -19.88
C LEU A 425 3.01 3.19 -20.94
N ALA A 426 3.04 4.44 -20.55
CA ALA A 426 3.62 5.51 -21.33
C ALA A 426 5.11 5.68 -20.99
N LYS A 427 5.91 6.14 -21.96
CA LYS A 427 7.30 6.52 -21.67
C LYS A 427 7.28 7.70 -20.71
N SER A 428 8.03 7.59 -19.60
CA SER A 428 8.10 8.70 -18.63
C SER A 428 8.57 9.98 -19.36
N GLY A 429 7.76 11.03 -19.31
CA GLY A 429 8.05 12.29 -19.99
C GLY A 429 9.15 13.13 -19.34
N ARG A 430 9.88 12.55 -18.38
CA ARG A 430 10.94 13.21 -17.59
C ARG A 430 12.36 12.87 -18.02
N ASN A 431 12.56 12.20 -19.15
CA ASN A 431 13.89 11.97 -19.72
C ASN A 431 14.31 13.08 -20.67
#